data_54126648799feba9af5f9b5376649be9
#
_entry.id   54126648799feba9af5f9b5376649be9
#
_cell.length_a   1.000
_cell.length_b   1.000
_cell.length_c   1.000
_cell.angle_alpha   90.00
_cell.angle_beta   90.00
_cell.angle_gamma   90.00
#
_symmetry.space_group_name_H-M   'P 1'
#
loop_
_entity.id
_entity.type
_entity.pdbx_description
1 polymer ?
#
loop_
_entity_poly.entity_id
_entity_poly.type
_entity_poly.pdbx_seq_one_letter_code
_entity_poly.pdbx_strand_id
1 'polypeptide(L)'
;MNIGLIAHDGKKKLMQNFCIAYRGILNKHELFATATTGRLIEEVTNLTIHKYLAGPLGGEQQMASQIEHNMVIFLRDPQNQQVHEPDIFNVMHLCDVHNIPLATNLATAELLVKALERGDLEWREMYR
;
A
#
# COMPACT_ATOMS: atom_id res chain seq x y z
N MET A 1 2.76 12.47 2.15
CA MET A 1 2.39 11.73 0.92
C MET A 1 1.31 10.72 1.23
N ASN A 2 0.56 10.31 0.22
CA ASN A 2 -0.48 9.30 0.37
C ASN A 2 0.06 7.94 -0.03
N ILE A 3 0.02 6.98 0.89
CA ILE A 3 0.58 5.64 0.69
C ILE A 3 -0.54 4.61 0.77
N GLY A 4 -0.72 3.84 -0.30
CA GLY A 4 -1.68 2.73 -0.33
C GLY A 4 -1.02 1.44 0.13
N LEU A 5 -1.68 0.72 1.02
CA LEU A 5 -1.18 -0.54 1.58
C LEU A 5 -2.18 -1.65 1.28
N ILE A 6 -1.76 -2.62 0.48
CA ILE A 6 -2.59 -3.76 0.08
C ILE A 6 -1.80 -5.04 0.37
N ALA A 7 -2.47 -6.07 0.85
CA ALA A 7 -1.84 -7.37 1.07
C ALA A 7 -2.83 -8.50 0.81
N HIS A 8 -2.39 -9.51 0.08
CA HIS A 8 -3.12 -10.78 -0.01
C HIS A 8 -3.14 -11.44 1.37
N ASP A 9 -4.11 -12.34 1.60
CA ASP A 9 -4.30 -12.96 2.92
C ASP A 9 -3.01 -13.62 3.44
N GLY A 10 -2.30 -14.33 2.56
CA GLY A 10 -1.04 -14.98 2.92
C GLY A 10 0.11 -14.02 3.24
N LYS A 11 -0.06 -12.73 2.97
CA LYS A 11 0.97 -11.71 3.21
C LYS A 11 0.58 -10.66 4.26
N LYS A 12 -0.58 -10.82 4.91
CA LYS A 12 -1.04 -9.84 5.89
C LYS A 12 -0.13 -9.77 7.11
N LYS A 13 0.40 -10.91 7.57
CA LYS A 13 1.35 -10.91 8.68
C LYS A 13 2.65 -10.19 8.30
N LEU A 14 3.12 -10.40 7.08
CA LEU A 14 4.32 -9.72 6.58
C LEU A 14 4.08 -8.21 6.50
N MET A 15 2.88 -7.78 6.07
CA MET A 15 2.50 -6.38 6.05
C MET A 15 2.52 -5.78 7.45
N GLN A 16 1.99 -6.50 8.45
CA GLN A 16 2.06 -6.03 9.85
C GLN A 16 3.51 -5.84 10.30
N ASN A 17 4.38 -6.82 10.04
CA ASN A 17 5.78 -6.76 10.41
C ASN A 17 6.51 -5.59 9.73
N PHE A 18 6.22 -5.37 8.45
CA PHE A 18 6.77 -4.26 7.69
C PHE A 18 6.36 -2.92 8.31
N CYS A 19 5.10 -2.76 8.63
CA CYS A 19 4.59 -1.51 9.22
C CYS A 19 5.15 -1.28 10.63
N ILE A 20 5.40 -2.34 11.40
CA ILE A 20 6.08 -2.22 12.70
C ILE A 20 7.51 -1.70 12.49
N ALA A 21 8.23 -2.33 11.57
CA ALA A 21 9.64 -1.99 11.32
C ALA A 21 9.82 -0.55 10.85
N TYR A 22 8.91 -0.06 10.02
CA TYR A 22 9.01 1.27 9.41
C TYR A 22 7.99 2.27 9.96
N ARG A 23 7.47 2.02 11.14
CA ARG A 23 6.45 2.85 11.77
C ARG A 23 6.86 4.33 11.87
N GLY A 24 8.10 4.59 12.23
CA GLY A 24 8.59 5.96 12.39
C GLY A 24 8.57 6.77 11.10
N ILE A 25 8.78 6.11 9.96
CA ILE A 25 8.70 6.75 8.65
C ILE A 25 7.24 6.88 8.22
N LEU A 26 6.48 5.80 8.31
CA LEU A 26 5.09 5.76 7.87
C LEU A 26 4.20 6.72 8.66
N ASN A 27 4.51 6.94 9.92
CA ASN A 27 3.73 7.83 10.79
C ASN A 27 3.68 9.29 10.28
N LYS A 28 4.58 9.67 9.41
CA LYS A 28 4.67 11.02 8.85
C LYS A 28 3.81 11.22 7.60
N HIS A 29 3.11 10.18 7.16
CA HIS A 29 2.37 10.18 5.91
C HIS A 29 0.94 9.73 6.12
N GLU A 30 0.09 10.00 5.13
CA GLU A 30 -1.29 9.53 5.14
C GLU A 30 -1.33 8.11 4.60
N LEU A 31 -1.88 7.17 5.38
CA LEU A 31 -1.91 5.76 5.04
C LEU A 31 -3.32 5.33 4.69
N PHE A 32 -3.45 4.56 3.62
CA PHE A 32 -4.73 4.08 3.12
C PHE A 32 -4.65 2.56 2.91
N ALA A 33 -5.70 1.85 3.30
CA ALA A 33 -5.77 0.39 3.15
C ALA A 33 -7.22 -0.05 3.09
N THR A 34 -7.46 -1.27 2.59
CA THR A 34 -8.77 -1.89 2.75
C THR A 34 -9.04 -2.13 4.24
N ALA A 35 -10.32 -2.23 4.61
CA ALA A 35 -10.71 -2.27 6.03
C ALA A 35 -10.01 -3.37 6.82
N THR A 36 -9.94 -4.59 6.28
CA THR A 36 -9.32 -5.71 6.97
C THR A 36 -7.83 -5.49 7.19
N THR A 37 -7.10 -5.11 6.15
CA THR A 37 -5.67 -4.83 6.23
C THR A 37 -5.40 -3.66 7.17
N GLY A 38 -6.20 -2.60 7.07
CA GLY A 38 -6.05 -1.43 7.94
C GLY A 38 -6.19 -1.75 9.41
N ARG A 39 -7.21 -2.54 9.77
CA ARG A 39 -7.41 -2.96 11.16
C ARG A 39 -6.23 -3.79 11.68
N LEU A 40 -5.72 -4.71 10.86
CA LEU A 40 -4.59 -5.54 11.25
C LEU A 40 -3.32 -4.71 11.49
N ILE A 41 -3.09 -3.69 10.68
CA ILE A 41 -1.96 -2.79 10.86
C ILE A 41 -2.13 -1.97 12.14
N GLU A 42 -3.32 -1.40 12.36
CA GLU A 42 -3.59 -0.59 13.55
C GLU A 42 -3.42 -1.36 14.84
N GLU A 43 -3.79 -2.65 14.86
CA GLU A 43 -3.66 -3.50 16.05
C GLU A 43 -2.23 -3.59 16.56
N VAL A 44 -1.25 -3.53 15.67
CA VAL A 44 0.16 -3.76 16.04
C VAL A 44 1.02 -2.51 16.01
N THR A 45 0.52 -1.41 15.47
CA THR A 45 1.35 -0.20 15.26
C THR A 45 0.78 1.06 15.89
N ASN A 46 -0.51 1.12 16.16
CA ASN A 46 -1.24 2.35 16.53
C ASN A 46 -1.14 3.46 15.45
N LEU A 47 -0.78 3.11 14.22
CA LEU A 47 -0.85 4.05 13.11
C LEU A 47 -2.32 4.32 12.77
N THR A 48 -2.62 5.52 12.31
CA THR A 48 -3.96 5.86 11.83
C THR A 48 -4.05 5.50 10.36
N ILE A 49 -4.97 4.62 10.01
CA ILE A 49 -5.16 4.14 8.65
C ILE A 49 -6.54 4.57 8.14
N HIS A 50 -6.57 5.24 6.98
CA HIS A 50 -7.82 5.50 6.27
C HIS A 50 -8.28 4.21 5.61
N LYS A 51 -9.48 3.74 5.93
CA LYS A 51 -9.95 2.41 5.51
C LYS A 51 -10.98 2.51 4.41
N TYR A 52 -10.81 1.67 3.40
CA TYR A 52 -11.78 1.46 2.34
C TYR A 52 -12.57 0.18 2.58
N LEU A 53 -13.58 -0.07 1.73
CA LEU A 53 -14.29 -1.33 1.76
C LEU A 53 -13.32 -2.48 1.49
N ALA A 54 -13.64 -3.68 2.02
CA ALA A 54 -12.85 -4.88 1.72
C ALA A 54 -12.84 -5.13 0.21
N GLY A 55 -11.78 -5.84 -0.29
CA GLY A 55 -11.61 -6.10 -1.70
C GLY A 55 -12.85 -6.58 -2.44
N PRO A 56 -13.57 -7.63 -1.94
CA PRO A 56 -14.78 -8.09 -2.59
C PRO A 56 -15.89 -7.06 -2.66
N LEU A 57 -15.82 -6.01 -1.84
CA LEU A 57 -16.77 -4.91 -1.80
C LEU A 57 -16.27 -3.67 -2.54
N GLY A 58 -15.18 -3.80 -3.32
CA GLY A 58 -14.66 -2.73 -4.15
C GLY A 58 -13.57 -1.87 -3.54
N GLY A 59 -12.94 -2.33 -2.45
CA GLY A 59 -11.93 -1.55 -1.75
C GLY A 59 -10.74 -1.15 -2.61
N GLU A 60 -10.19 -2.08 -3.41
CA GLU A 60 -9.07 -1.77 -4.28
C GLU A 60 -9.45 -0.78 -5.39
N GLN A 61 -10.70 -0.82 -5.85
CA GLN A 61 -11.18 0.13 -6.85
C GLN A 61 -11.32 1.52 -6.24
N GLN A 62 -11.76 1.63 -4.99
CA GLN A 62 -11.80 2.90 -4.28
C GLN A 62 -10.41 3.50 -4.15
N MET A 63 -9.42 2.67 -3.78
CA MET A 63 -8.04 3.12 -3.69
C MET A 63 -7.52 3.63 -5.02
N ALA A 64 -7.86 2.95 -6.11
CA ALA A 64 -7.35 3.27 -7.44
C ALA A 64 -8.01 4.50 -8.06
N SER A 65 -9.31 4.72 -7.79
CA SER A 65 -10.10 5.72 -8.50
C SER A 65 -10.33 7.02 -7.73
N GLN A 66 -10.30 6.99 -6.39
CA GLN A 66 -10.71 8.14 -5.59
C GLN A 66 -9.55 8.91 -4.98
N ILE A 67 -8.39 8.30 -4.85
CA ILE A 67 -7.25 8.93 -4.17
C ILE A 67 -6.02 8.82 -5.03
N GLU A 68 -5.37 9.97 -5.23
CA GLU A 68 -4.05 9.98 -5.86
C GLU A 68 -3.02 9.54 -4.82
N HIS A 69 -2.58 8.31 -4.95
CA HIS A 69 -1.50 7.81 -4.13
C HIS A 69 -0.15 8.25 -4.70
N ASN A 70 0.78 8.55 -3.81
CA ASN A 70 2.15 8.85 -4.17
C ASN A 70 2.99 7.58 -4.25
N MET A 71 2.53 6.51 -3.60
CA MET A 71 3.20 5.22 -3.52
C MET A 71 2.18 4.15 -3.17
N VAL A 72 2.34 2.96 -3.74
CA VAL A 72 1.51 1.80 -3.39
C VAL A 72 2.43 0.64 -3.02
N ILE A 73 2.15 0.00 -1.89
CA ILE A 73 2.81 -1.22 -1.45
C ILE A 73 1.75 -2.32 -1.48
N PHE A 74 1.92 -3.25 -2.42
CA PHE A 74 1.00 -4.36 -2.63
C PHE A 74 1.76 -5.66 -2.42
N LEU A 75 1.74 -6.20 -1.21
CA LEU A 75 2.41 -7.46 -0.90
C LEU A 75 1.54 -8.60 -1.43
N ARG A 76 1.86 -9.05 -2.64
CA ARG A 76 1.10 -10.09 -3.32
C ARG A 76 1.61 -11.46 -2.95
N ASP A 77 0.70 -12.43 -3.01
CA ASP A 77 1.03 -13.84 -2.88
C ASP A 77 0.90 -14.49 -4.26
N PRO A 78 2.02 -14.73 -4.98
CA PRO A 78 1.96 -15.26 -6.33
C PRO A 78 1.53 -16.73 -6.40
N GLN A 79 1.54 -17.43 -5.27
CA GLN A 79 1.25 -18.86 -5.21
C GLN A 79 -0.16 -19.19 -4.75
N ASN A 80 -0.79 -18.32 -3.95
CA ASN A 80 -2.04 -18.62 -3.29
C ASN A 80 -3.07 -17.48 -3.39
N GLN A 81 -3.13 -16.78 -4.52
CA GLN A 81 -4.13 -15.75 -4.68
C GLN A 81 -5.54 -16.34 -4.69
N GLN A 82 -6.39 -15.85 -3.80
CA GLN A 82 -7.79 -16.24 -3.73
C GLN A 82 -8.64 -15.41 -4.68
N VAL A 83 -9.78 -15.95 -5.10
CA VAL A 83 -10.67 -15.27 -6.05
C VAL A 83 -11.15 -13.92 -5.52
N HIS A 84 -11.34 -13.82 -4.20
CA HIS A 84 -11.86 -12.60 -3.55
C HIS A 84 -10.78 -11.55 -3.28
N GLU A 85 -9.51 -11.86 -3.57
CA GLU A 85 -8.41 -10.94 -3.24
C GLU A 85 -8.20 -9.90 -4.36
N PRO A 86 -7.58 -8.75 -4.03
CA PRO A 86 -7.30 -7.71 -5.02
C PRO A 86 -6.48 -8.23 -6.20
N ASP A 87 -6.81 -7.75 -7.39
CA ASP A 87 -6.10 -8.14 -8.61
C ASP A 87 -4.89 -7.24 -8.80
N ILE A 88 -3.70 -7.86 -8.73
CA ILE A 88 -2.43 -7.14 -8.93
C ILE A 88 -2.37 -6.49 -10.33
N PHE A 89 -2.89 -7.11 -11.35
CA PHE A 89 -2.79 -6.58 -12.71
C PHE A 89 -3.58 -5.28 -12.87
N ASN A 90 -4.74 -5.17 -12.22
CA ASN A 90 -5.51 -3.95 -12.23
C ASN A 90 -4.79 -2.81 -11.50
N VAL A 91 -4.24 -3.10 -10.32
CA VAL A 91 -3.49 -2.11 -9.55
C VAL A 91 -2.23 -1.69 -10.28
N MET A 92 -1.51 -2.64 -10.87
CA MET A 92 -0.30 -2.37 -11.64
C MET A 92 -0.58 -1.46 -12.83
N HIS A 93 -1.66 -1.74 -13.57
CA HIS A 93 -2.08 -0.90 -14.69
C HIS A 93 -2.32 0.55 -14.26
N LEU A 94 -3.04 0.74 -13.18
CA LEU A 94 -3.35 2.08 -12.67
C LEU A 94 -2.10 2.81 -12.19
N CYS A 95 -1.20 2.10 -11.53
CA CYS A 95 0.06 2.70 -11.11
C CYS A 95 0.91 3.12 -12.32
N ASP A 96 0.94 2.30 -13.37
CA ASP A 96 1.70 2.62 -14.57
C ASP A 96 1.10 3.81 -15.32
N VAL A 97 -0.24 3.89 -15.39
CA VAL A 97 -0.92 5.01 -16.03
C VAL A 97 -0.59 6.34 -15.32
N HIS A 98 -0.51 6.32 -14.00
CA HIS A 98 -0.32 7.52 -13.19
C HIS A 98 1.11 7.71 -12.70
N ASN A 99 2.06 6.88 -13.14
CA ASN A 99 3.45 6.93 -12.71
C ASN A 99 3.61 6.85 -11.19
N ILE A 100 2.86 5.95 -10.57
CA ILE A 100 2.92 5.72 -9.13
C ILE A 100 3.88 4.57 -8.84
N PRO A 101 4.90 4.76 -7.96
CA PRO A 101 5.78 3.66 -7.56
C PRO A 101 4.98 2.54 -6.90
N LEU A 102 5.18 1.32 -7.36
CA LEU A 102 4.50 0.15 -6.84
C LEU A 102 5.51 -0.89 -6.38
N ALA A 103 5.42 -1.30 -5.12
CA ALA A 103 6.19 -2.41 -4.59
C ALA A 103 5.29 -3.63 -4.48
N THR A 104 5.69 -4.77 -5.05
CA THR A 104 4.91 -6.01 -4.98
C THR A 104 5.49 -7.04 -4.04
N ASN A 105 6.63 -6.73 -3.43
CA ASN A 105 7.29 -7.60 -2.48
C ASN A 105 8.03 -6.75 -1.43
N LEU A 106 8.48 -7.42 -0.37
CA LEU A 106 9.11 -6.75 0.76
C LEU A 106 10.37 -5.99 0.38
N ALA A 107 11.21 -6.58 -0.47
CA ALA A 107 12.49 -5.97 -0.83
C ALA A 107 12.28 -4.61 -1.52
N THR A 108 11.38 -4.56 -2.48
CA THR A 108 11.05 -3.31 -3.16
C THR A 108 10.38 -2.32 -2.21
N ALA A 109 9.50 -2.81 -1.33
CA ALA A 109 8.83 -1.95 -0.35
C ALA A 109 9.84 -1.26 0.58
N GLU A 110 10.86 -1.99 1.03
CA GLU A 110 11.91 -1.41 1.87
C GLU A 110 12.68 -0.31 1.14
N LEU A 111 13.03 -0.54 -0.13
CA LEU A 111 13.73 0.46 -0.93
C LEU A 111 12.89 1.72 -1.12
N LEU A 112 11.59 1.57 -1.38
CA LEU A 112 10.70 2.71 -1.56
C LEU A 112 10.54 3.52 -0.28
N VAL A 113 10.40 2.85 0.86
CA VAL A 113 10.25 3.54 2.15
C VAL A 113 11.53 4.28 2.51
N LYS A 114 12.70 3.70 2.23
CA LYS A 114 13.96 4.39 2.47
C LYS A 114 14.13 5.60 1.54
N ALA A 115 13.72 5.48 0.29
CA ALA A 115 13.71 6.61 -0.63
C ALA A 115 12.76 7.72 -0.15
N LEU A 116 11.59 7.33 0.36
CA LEU A 116 10.63 8.26 0.94
C LEU A 116 11.24 9.04 2.11
N GLU A 117 11.95 8.34 3.00
CA GLU A 117 12.61 8.96 4.15
C GLU A 117 13.65 9.99 3.72
N ARG A 118 14.41 9.70 2.66
CA ARG A 118 15.42 10.62 2.14
C ARG A 118 14.86 11.77 1.31
N GLY A 119 13.56 11.76 1.00
CA GLY A 119 12.94 12.76 0.15
C GLY A 119 13.17 12.55 -1.34
N ASP A 120 13.63 11.37 -1.75
CA ASP A 120 13.96 11.08 -3.15
C ASP A 120 12.75 11.14 -4.08
N LEU A 121 11.53 11.06 -3.55
CA LEU A 121 10.31 11.09 -4.33
C LEU A 121 9.66 12.47 -4.44
N GLU A 122 10.21 13.47 -3.77
CA GLU A 122 9.57 14.80 -3.70
C GLU A 122 9.56 15.53 -5.05
N TRP A 123 10.53 15.28 -5.90
CA TRP A 123 10.60 15.91 -7.23
C TRP A 123 9.38 15.62 -8.10
N ARG A 124 8.68 14.52 -7.81
CA ARG A 124 7.52 14.09 -8.59
C ARG A 124 6.36 15.08 -8.52
N GLU A 125 6.27 15.80 -7.43
CA GLU A 125 5.22 16.82 -7.27
C GLU A 125 5.32 17.93 -8.32
N MET A 126 6.50 18.14 -8.88
CA MET A 126 6.73 19.15 -9.91
C MET A 126 6.15 18.76 -11.27
N TYR A 127 5.85 17.49 -11.48
CA TYR A 127 5.40 16.93 -12.75
C TYR A 127 3.97 16.41 -12.73
N ARG A 128 3.26 16.69 -11.68
CA ARG A 128 1.87 16.29 -11.54
C ARG A 128 0.91 17.30 -12.12
#